data_dd1513d5ad69faaf80fee8c6ff824801
#
_entry.id   dd1513d5ad69faaf80fee8c6ff824801
#
_cell.length_a   1.000
_cell.length_b   1.000
_cell.length_c   1.000
_cell.angle_alpha   90.00
_cell.angle_beta   90.00
_cell.angle_gamma   90.00
#
_symmetry.space_group_name_H-M   'P 1'
#
loop_
_entity.id
_entity.type
_entity.pdbx_description
1 polymer ?
#
loop_
_entity_poly.entity_id
_entity_poly.type
_entity_poly.pdbx_seq_one_letter_code
_entity_poly.pdbx_strand_id
1 'polypeptide(L)'
;MYKRQAQNGRKQLRIAETEKYAHVTFFFNGGVEEPDEGEKRVLIDSPKVATYDLQPEMSAFIVCDRALNELEKNDYDVMILNFANCDMVGHTGNIEAAEKAVRVVDECLRKLTEYILARGGVLLVTADHGNAEMMRDAEGKPHTAHTTNRVPFVLVGVAYKDRHLRRDGSLCDIAPTLLEVAGIEKPEQMSGRTLLEK
;
A
#
# COMPACT_ATOMS: atom_id res chain seq x y z
N MET A 1 -8.46 10.81 6.24
CA MET A 1 -8.63 9.41 6.73
C MET A 1 -7.92 9.21 8.06
N TYR A 2 -6.63 9.43 8.14
CA TYR A 2 -5.74 9.25 9.30
C TYR A 2 -6.24 9.95 10.58
N LYS A 3 -6.65 11.24 10.52
CA LYS A 3 -7.24 11.95 11.67
C LYS A 3 -8.52 11.30 12.17
N ARG A 4 -9.33 10.72 11.26
CA ARG A 4 -10.58 10.05 11.65
C ARG A 4 -10.31 8.77 12.44
N GLN A 5 -9.29 8.02 12.10
CA GLN A 5 -8.87 6.84 12.86
C GLN A 5 -8.38 7.23 14.27
N ALA A 6 -7.48 8.23 14.36
CA ALA A 6 -6.99 8.74 15.62
C ALA A 6 -8.14 9.28 16.52
N GLN A 7 -9.08 10.05 15.95
CA GLN A 7 -10.26 10.56 16.64
C GLN A 7 -11.17 9.45 17.18
N ASN A 8 -11.10 8.24 16.63
CA ASN A 8 -11.82 7.07 17.13
C ASN A 8 -10.94 6.15 18.00
N GLY A 9 -9.80 6.65 18.51
CA GLY A 9 -8.90 5.91 19.39
C GLY A 9 -8.22 4.70 18.72
N ARG A 10 -8.14 4.67 17.39
CA ARG A 10 -7.57 3.55 16.64
C ARG A 10 -6.06 3.68 16.52
N LYS A 11 -5.35 2.60 16.85
CA LYS A 11 -3.90 2.50 16.71
C LYS A 11 -3.51 2.20 15.28
N GLN A 12 -2.49 2.91 14.79
CA GLN A 12 -2.07 2.81 13.39
C GLN A 12 -0.58 2.50 13.29
N LEU A 13 -0.23 1.63 12.36
CA LEU A 13 1.15 1.40 11.93
C LEU A 13 1.35 1.97 10.52
N ARG A 14 2.41 2.78 10.33
CA ARG A 14 2.90 3.27 9.06
C ARG A 14 4.27 2.69 8.80
N ILE A 15 4.45 1.96 7.71
CA ILE A 15 5.71 1.30 7.41
C ILE A 15 6.04 1.34 5.93
N ALA A 16 7.24 1.75 5.62
CA ALA A 16 7.82 1.69 4.27
C ALA A 16 9.34 1.78 4.36
N GLU A 17 10.01 1.48 3.26
CA GLU A 17 11.41 1.81 3.08
C GLU A 17 11.60 3.28 2.66
N THR A 18 12.84 3.80 2.72
CA THR A 18 13.19 5.23 2.55
C THR A 18 12.47 5.91 1.39
N GLU A 19 12.46 5.28 0.21
CA GLU A 19 11.92 5.86 -1.02
C GLU A 19 10.40 6.14 -0.96
N LYS A 20 9.68 5.42 -0.11
CA LYS A 20 8.23 5.54 0.03
C LYS A 20 7.77 5.93 1.44
N TYR A 21 8.70 6.25 2.33
CA TYR A 21 8.36 6.61 3.71
C TYR A 21 7.48 7.86 3.80
N ALA A 22 7.83 8.92 3.08
CA ALA A 22 7.03 10.14 3.03
C ALA A 22 5.61 9.90 2.48
N HIS A 23 5.44 8.91 1.58
CA HIS A 23 4.14 8.59 1.00
C HIS A 23 3.16 8.03 2.04
N VAL A 24 3.65 7.19 2.96
CA VAL A 24 2.81 6.60 4.03
C VAL A 24 2.74 7.46 5.29
N THR A 25 3.52 8.53 5.40
CA THR A 25 3.58 9.44 6.55
C THR A 25 3.14 10.86 6.18
N PHE A 26 4.06 11.71 5.76
CA PHE A 26 3.83 13.13 5.48
C PHE A 26 2.71 13.38 4.48
N PHE A 27 2.78 12.77 3.28
CA PHE A 27 1.73 12.97 2.26
C PHE A 27 0.41 12.33 2.69
N PHE A 28 0.46 11.16 3.29
CA PHE A 28 -0.72 10.47 3.79
C PHE A 28 -1.40 11.25 4.92
N ASN A 29 -0.64 12.02 5.70
CA ASN A 29 -1.13 12.93 6.74
C ASN A 29 -1.45 14.35 6.22
N GLY A 30 -1.58 14.50 4.90
CA GLY A 30 -1.99 15.77 4.27
C GLY A 30 -0.97 16.89 4.43
N GLY A 31 0.32 16.56 4.43
CA GLY A 31 1.43 17.52 4.57
C GLY A 31 1.75 17.86 6.02
N VAL A 32 1.28 17.08 6.98
CA VAL A 32 1.61 17.25 8.41
C VAL A 32 2.70 16.25 8.78
N GLU A 33 3.83 16.77 9.30
CA GLU A 33 4.98 15.94 9.70
C GLU A 33 4.73 15.21 11.02
N GLU A 34 4.04 15.85 11.94
CA GLU A 34 3.74 15.30 13.26
C GLU A 34 2.85 14.05 13.14
N PRO A 35 3.20 12.93 13.80
CA PRO A 35 2.33 11.76 13.84
C PRO A 35 1.04 12.06 14.62
N ASP A 36 -0.07 11.50 14.15
CA ASP A 36 -1.33 11.55 14.91
C ASP A 36 -1.25 10.65 16.16
N GLU A 37 -2.13 10.90 17.12
CA GLU A 37 -2.23 10.06 18.33
C GLU A 37 -2.50 8.59 17.94
N GLY A 38 -1.75 7.67 18.53
CA GLY A 38 -1.82 6.24 18.23
C GLY A 38 -1.13 5.83 16.92
N GLU A 39 -0.45 6.75 16.23
CA GLU A 39 0.31 6.46 15.00
C GLU A 39 1.76 6.11 15.32
N LYS A 40 2.15 4.87 15.01
CA LYS A 40 3.55 4.44 15.02
C LYS A 40 4.09 4.42 13.61
N ARG A 41 5.29 4.95 13.45
CA ARG A 41 6.03 4.99 12.17
C ARG A 41 7.25 4.09 12.23
N VAL A 42 7.45 3.30 11.17
CA VAL A 42 8.62 2.43 11.01
C VAL A 42 9.25 2.71 9.66
N LEU A 43 10.46 3.24 9.70
CA LEU A 43 11.32 3.44 8.52
C LEU A 43 12.29 2.27 8.39
N ILE A 44 12.40 1.75 7.18
CA ILE A 44 13.42 0.77 6.78
C ILE A 44 14.34 1.44 5.76
N ASP A 45 15.64 1.31 5.92
CA ASP A 45 16.59 1.88 4.95
C ASP A 45 16.47 1.16 3.60
N SER A 46 16.36 1.92 2.52
CA SER A 46 16.49 1.39 1.16
C SER A 46 17.94 0.97 0.88
N PRO A 47 18.18 0.00 -0.01
CA PRO A 47 19.53 -0.44 -0.34
C PRO A 47 20.32 0.67 -1.03
N LYS A 48 21.60 0.77 -0.69
CA LYS A 48 22.53 1.77 -1.25
C LYS A 48 23.13 1.25 -2.57
N VAL A 49 22.34 1.25 -3.63
CA VAL A 49 22.75 0.85 -4.98
C VAL A 49 22.65 2.05 -5.94
N ALA A 50 23.36 1.99 -7.08
CA ALA A 50 23.31 3.07 -8.06
C ALA A 50 21.94 3.19 -8.72
N THR A 51 21.32 2.05 -9.05
CA THR A 51 19.96 1.95 -9.59
C THR A 51 19.30 0.69 -9.05
N TYR A 52 17.99 0.69 -8.86
CA TYR A 52 17.26 -0.39 -8.18
C TYR A 52 17.07 -1.66 -9.03
N ASP A 53 17.36 -1.63 -10.32
CA ASP A 53 17.42 -2.84 -11.14
C ASP A 53 18.61 -3.76 -10.78
N LEU A 54 19.63 -3.22 -10.09
CA LEU A 54 20.75 -4.01 -9.54
C LEU A 54 20.33 -4.81 -8.30
N GLN A 55 19.27 -4.40 -7.61
CA GLN A 55 18.73 -5.06 -6.43
C GLN A 55 17.20 -4.92 -6.42
N PRO A 56 16.47 -5.65 -7.30
CA PRO A 56 15.01 -5.49 -7.47
C PRO A 56 14.17 -5.83 -6.24
N GLU A 57 14.68 -6.68 -5.35
CA GLU A 57 14.05 -6.97 -4.07
C GLU A 57 14.04 -5.77 -3.12
N MET A 58 14.92 -4.79 -3.35
CA MET A 58 15.07 -3.61 -2.49
C MET A 58 15.07 -4.01 -1.00
N SER A 59 14.26 -3.40 -0.18
CA SER A 59 14.10 -3.78 1.24
C SER A 59 12.76 -4.47 1.54
N ALA A 60 12.05 -4.97 0.52
CA ALA A 60 10.69 -5.49 0.69
C ALA A 60 10.60 -6.63 1.71
N PHE A 61 11.53 -7.58 1.72
CA PHE A 61 11.53 -8.66 2.70
C PHE A 61 11.71 -8.13 4.14
N ILE A 62 12.58 -7.15 4.32
CA ILE A 62 12.81 -6.52 5.65
C ILE A 62 11.56 -5.75 6.09
N VAL A 63 10.92 -5.02 5.17
CA VAL A 63 9.65 -4.33 5.43
C VAL A 63 8.57 -5.32 5.83
N CYS A 64 8.44 -6.43 5.10
CA CYS A 64 7.46 -7.49 5.36
C CYS A 64 7.68 -8.13 6.75
N ASP A 65 8.90 -8.58 7.03
CA ASP A 65 9.24 -9.24 8.30
C ASP A 65 9.08 -8.28 9.47
N ARG A 66 9.44 -6.99 9.29
CA ARG A 66 9.23 -5.97 10.30
C ARG A 66 7.75 -5.69 10.54
N ALA A 67 6.94 -5.63 9.48
CA ALA A 67 5.49 -5.47 9.59
C ALA A 67 4.86 -6.62 10.38
N LEU A 68 5.19 -7.87 10.05
CA LEU A 68 4.70 -9.04 10.76
C LEU A 68 5.10 -9.02 12.24
N ASN A 69 6.35 -8.68 12.55
CA ASN A 69 6.85 -8.58 13.92
C ASN A 69 6.13 -7.46 14.72
N GLU A 70 5.84 -6.33 14.08
CA GLU A 70 5.07 -5.25 14.72
C GLU A 70 3.63 -5.71 15.01
N LEU A 71 2.98 -6.38 14.06
CA LEU A 71 1.63 -6.92 14.22
C LEU A 71 1.54 -8.06 15.26
N GLU A 72 2.63 -8.80 15.46
CA GLU A 72 2.69 -9.86 16.48
C GLU A 72 2.81 -9.29 17.90
N LYS A 73 3.54 -8.18 18.05
CA LYS A 73 3.86 -7.60 19.36
C LYS A 73 2.88 -6.53 19.82
N ASN A 74 2.08 -6.00 18.93
CA ASN A 74 1.22 -4.86 19.22
C ASN A 74 -0.15 -5.04 18.56
N ASP A 75 -1.18 -4.53 19.22
CA ASP A 75 -2.54 -4.48 18.66
C ASP A 75 -2.70 -3.18 17.86
N TYR A 76 -2.60 -3.30 16.54
CA TYR A 76 -2.94 -2.22 15.61
C TYR A 76 -4.30 -2.49 14.97
N ASP A 77 -5.11 -1.44 14.87
CA ASP A 77 -6.38 -1.49 14.15
C ASP A 77 -6.19 -1.34 12.64
N VAL A 78 -5.19 -0.55 12.24
CA VAL A 78 -4.90 -0.27 10.82
C VAL A 78 -3.40 -0.25 10.58
N MET A 79 -2.96 -0.88 9.49
CA MET A 79 -1.61 -0.75 8.98
C MET A 79 -1.65 -0.17 7.57
N ILE A 80 -0.81 0.82 7.30
CA ILE A 80 -0.51 1.32 5.96
C ILE A 80 0.93 0.98 5.64
N LEU A 81 1.10 0.18 4.60
CA LEU A 81 2.40 -0.30 4.12
C LEU A 81 2.54 0.04 2.65
N ASN A 82 3.73 0.48 2.23
CA ASN A 82 4.07 0.65 0.82
C ASN A 82 5.33 -0.16 0.50
N PHE A 83 5.24 -0.98 -0.54
CA PHE A 83 6.38 -1.62 -1.18
C PHE A 83 6.84 -0.76 -2.35
N ALA A 84 8.06 -0.23 -2.27
CA ALA A 84 8.61 0.70 -3.27
C ALA A 84 8.98 0.02 -4.61
N ASN A 85 9.09 -1.30 -4.63
CA ASN A 85 9.73 -2.09 -5.67
C ASN A 85 9.20 -1.82 -7.09
N CYS A 86 7.88 -1.94 -7.30
CA CYS A 86 7.32 -1.84 -8.65
C CYS A 86 7.52 -0.45 -9.25
N ASP A 87 7.46 0.60 -8.44
CA ASP A 87 7.71 1.97 -8.90
C ASP A 87 9.20 2.23 -9.12
N MET A 88 10.02 2.01 -8.10
CA MET A 88 11.44 2.36 -8.15
C MET A 88 12.22 1.55 -9.18
N VAL A 89 11.93 0.25 -9.31
CA VAL A 89 12.52 -0.60 -10.34
C VAL A 89 11.92 -0.30 -11.71
N GLY A 90 10.62 0.02 -11.79
CA GLY A 90 9.94 0.42 -13.02
C GLY A 90 10.61 1.63 -13.69
N HIS A 91 11.05 2.61 -12.90
CA HIS A 91 11.79 3.78 -13.39
C HIS A 91 13.11 3.48 -14.09
N THR A 92 13.66 2.29 -13.92
CA THR A 92 14.91 1.87 -14.61
C THR A 92 14.67 1.44 -16.06
N GLY A 93 13.44 1.10 -16.44
CA GLY A 93 13.09 0.58 -17.76
C GLY A 93 13.55 -0.87 -18.00
N ASN A 94 14.08 -1.54 -16.98
CA ASN A 94 14.55 -2.93 -17.03
C ASN A 94 13.40 -3.89 -16.71
N ILE A 95 12.84 -4.55 -17.75
CA ILE A 95 11.68 -5.45 -17.61
C ILE A 95 12.00 -6.67 -16.72
N GLU A 96 13.17 -7.28 -16.89
CA GLU A 96 13.54 -8.46 -16.11
C GLU A 96 13.65 -8.13 -14.61
N ALA A 97 14.20 -6.96 -14.30
CA ALA A 97 14.26 -6.48 -12.93
C ALA A 97 12.87 -6.15 -12.38
N ALA A 98 11.99 -5.54 -13.18
CA ALA A 98 10.62 -5.25 -12.79
C ALA A 98 9.82 -6.54 -12.51
N GLU A 99 9.98 -7.60 -13.34
CA GLU A 99 9.38 -8.91 -13.06
C GLU A 99 9.86 -9.50 -11.72
N LYS A 100 11.15 -9.41 -11.42
CA LYS A 100 11.69 -9.85 -10.12
C LYS A 100 11.08 -9.04 -8.98
N ALA A 101 10.98 -7.71 -9.13
CA ALA A 101 10.37 -6.82 -8.15
C ALA A 101 8.92 -7.23 -7.85
N VAL A 102 8.11 -7.49 -8.87
CA VAL A 102 6.72 -7.97 -8.72
C VAL A 102 6.66 -9.30 -7.98
N ARG A 103 7.53 -10.27 -8.33
CA ARG A 103 7.57 -11.58 -7.63
C ARG A 103 7.91 -11.44 -6.15
N VAL A 104 8.82 -10.56 -5.80
CA VAL A 104 9.19 -10.28 -4.41
C VAL A 104 8.01 -9.67 -3.64
N VAL A 105 7.31 -8.70 -4.23
CA VAL A 105 6.11 -8.11 -3.63
C VAL A 105 5.01 -9.14 -3.45
N ASP A 106 4.79 -10.02 -4.44
CA ASP A 106 3.80 -11.10 -4.37
C ASP A 106 4.10 -12.07 -3.21
N GLU A 107 5.38 -12.45 -3.03
CA GLU A 107 5.80 -13.29 -1.90
C GLU A 107 5.54 -12.62 -0.54
N CYS A 108 5.85 -11.33 -0.43
CA CYS A 108 5.58 -10.56 0.79
C CYS A 108 4.08 -10.42 1.05
N LEU A 109 3.29 -10.14 0.00
CA LEU A 109 1.83 -10.06 0.10
C LEU A 109 1.22 -11.38 0.54
N ARG A 110 1.71 -12.53 0.05
CA ARG A 110 1.25 -13.84 0.49
C ARG A 110 1.45 -14.01 2.00
N LYS A 111 2.65 -13.73 2.53
CA LYS A 111 2.94 -13.84 3.96
C LYS A 111 2.03 -12.94 4.81
N LEU A 112 1.87 -11.67 4.40
CA LEU A 112 0.99 -10.72 5.08
C LEU A 112 -0.48 -11.18 5.03
N THR A 113 -0.94 -11.65 3.88
CA THR A 113 -2.31 -12.15 3.69
C THR A 113 -2.61 -13.33 4.62
N GLU A 114 -1.74 -14.34 4.62
CA GLU A 114 -1.87 -15.51 5.50
C GLU A 114 -1.95 -15.10 6.98
N TYR A 115 -1.07 -14.21 7.41
CA TYR A 115 -1.02 -13.72 8.79
C TYR A 115 -2.30 -12.94 9.18
N ILE A 116 -2.73 -12.02 8.32
CA ILE A 116 -3.89 -11.15 8.58
C ILE A 116 -5.19 -11.96 8.57
N LEU A 117 -5.38 -12.83 7.59
CA LEU A 117 -6.58 -13.68 7.51
C LEU A 117 -6.69 -14.64 8.68
N ALA A 118 -5.58 -15.21 9.16
CA ALA A 118 -5.56 -16.08 10.35
C ALA A 118 -6.04 -15.36 11.62
N ARG A 119 -6.04 -14.03 11.63
CA ARG A 119 -6.52 -13.18 12.74
C ARG A 119 -7.87 -12.51 12.47
N GLY A 120 -8.56 -12.92 11.41
CA GLY A 120 -9.86 -12.35 11.01
C GLY A 120 -9.75 -10.92 10.47
N GLY A 121 -8.55 -10.49 10.11
CA GLY A 121 -8.30 -9.18 9.52
C GLY A 121 -8.67 -9.10 8.04
N VAL A 122 -8.51 -7.91 7.48
CA VAL A 122 -8.85 -7.58 6.08
C VAL A 122 -7.68 -6.84 5.44
N LEU A 123 -7.35 -7.16 4.18
CA LEU A 123 -6.38 -6.41 3.38
C LEU A 123 -7.08 -5.67 2.24
N LEU A 124 -6.62 -4.45 2.01
CA LEU A 124 -6.88 -3.68 0.80
C LEU A 124 -5.55 -3.54 0.05
N VAL A 125 -5.45 -4.13 -1.14
CA VAL A 125 -4.24 -4.08 -1.97
C VAL A 125 -4.51 -3.19 -3.17
N THR A 126 -3.66 -2.20 -3.38
CA THR A 126 -3.78 -1.25 -4.49
C THR A 126 -2.43 -0.62 -4.83
N ALA A 127 -2.40 0.28 -5.81
CA ALA A 127 -1.30 1.18 -6.09
C ALA A 127 -1.80 2.63 -6.13
N ASP A 128 -0.91 3.59 -5.94
CA ASP A 128 -1.19 5.03 -6.00
C ASP A 128 -1.14 5.56 -7.44
N HIS A 129 -0.40 4.91 -8.32
CA HIS A 129 -0.30 5.18 -9.76
C HIS A 129 0.19 3.96 -10.51
N GLY A 130 0.15 4.01 -11.84
CA GLY A 130 0.76 3.03 -12.71
C GLY A 130 2.24 3.37 -13.01
N ASN A 131 3.03 2.35 -13.28
CA ASN A 131 4.43 2.42 -13.72
C ASN A 131 4.84 1.09 -14.35
N ALA A 132 5.05 0.04 -13.54
CA ALA A 132 5.58 -1.26 -13.97
C ALA A 132 4.66 -2.04 -14.94
N GLU A 133 3.39 -1.69 -15.05
CA GLU A 133 2.46 -2.32 -16.02
C GLU A 133 2.72 -1.86 -17.47
N MET A 134 3.50 -0.77 -17.64
CA MET A 134 3.84 -0.26 -18.97
C MET A 134 5.35 0.05 -19.07
N MET A 135 6.15 -0.97 -19.28
CA MET A 135 7.60 -0.88 -19.37
C MET A 135 8.12 -0.53 -20.79
N ARG A 136 7.24 -0.45 -21.78
CA ARG A 136 7.54 -0.07 -23.17
C ARG A 136 6.53 0.94 -23.67
N ASP A 137 6.99 1.92 -24.44
CA ASP A 137 6.12 2.85 -25.16
C ASP A 137 5.60 2.21 -26.48
N ALA A 138 4.80 2.97 -27.23
CA ALA A 138 4.22 2.52 -28.50
C ALA A 138 5.28 2.19 -29.57
N GLU A 139 6.47 2.77 -29.47
CA GLU A 139 7.63 2.53 -30.35
C GLU A 139 8.53 1.38 -29.85
N GLY A 140 8.17 0.73 -28.73
CA GLY A 140 8.93 -0.37 -28.14
C GLY A 140 10.16 0.06 -27.34
N LYS A 141 10.34 1.37 -27.10
CA LYS A 141 11.43 1.89 -26.26
C LYS A 141 11.09 1.75 -24.78
N PRO A 142 12.10 1.71 -23.89
CA PRO A 142 11.85 1.70 -22.44
C PRO A 142 10.98 2.88 -22.01
N HIS A 143 9.90 2.60 -21.29
CA HIS A 143 9.06 3.58 -20.63
C HIS A 143 9.41 3.60 -19.13
N THR A 144 9.76 4.75 -18.62
CA THR A 144 10.30 4.92 -17.25
C THR A 144 9.52 5.95 -16.42
N ALA A 145 8.37 6.38 -16.90
CA ALA A 145 7.52 7.38 -16.22
C ALA A 145 6.27 6.72 -15.62
N HIS A 146 5.64 7.44 -14.71
CA HIS A 146 4.32 7.04 -14.23
C HIS A 146 3.29 7.07 -15.36
N THR A 147 2.29 6.21 -15.26
CA THR A 147 1.17 6.17 -16.19
C THR A 147 -0.12 6.62 -15.52
N THR A 148 -1.12 6.98 -16.33
CA THR A 148 -2.49 7.25 -15.88
C THR A 148 -3.39 6.02 -16.01
N ASN A 149 -2.81 4.84 -16.22
CA ASN A 149 -3.54 3.59 -16.30
C ASN A 149 -4.26 3.30 -14.99
N ARG A 150 -5.33 2.53 -15.08
CA ARG A 150 -6.05 2.07 -13.89
C ARG A 150 -5.17 1.13 -13.08
N VAL A 151 -5.15 1.34 -11.77
CA VAL A 151 -4.49 0.47 -10.81
C VAL A 151 -5.45 -0.60 -10.29
N PRO A 152 -4.94 -1.78 -9.91
CA PRO A 152 -5.78 -2.80 -9.29
C PRO A 152 -6.27 -2.33 -7.91
N PHE A 153 -7.46 -2.81 -7.52
CA PHE A 153 -7.93 -2.76 -6.15
C PHE A 153 -8.48 -4.12 -5.75
N VAL A 154 -7.91 -4.73 -4.73
CA VAL A 154 -8.29 -6.05 -4.25
C VAL A 154 -8.64 -5.95 -2.77
N LEU A 155 -9.83 -6.42 -2.41
CA LEU A 155 -10.29 -6.57 -1.03
C LEU A 155 -10.20 -8.04 -0.64
N VAL A 156 -9.40 -8.35 0.37
CA VAL A 156 -9.17 -9.71 0.85
C VAL A 156 -9.63 -9.82 2.29
N GLY A 157 -10.63 -10.66 2.56
CA GLY A 157 -11.17 -10.90 3.89
C GLY A 157 -12.26 -11.95 3.87
N VAL A 158 -12.30 -12.82 4.88
CA VAL A 158 -13.28 -13.93 4.93
C VAL A 158 -14.72 -13.40 4.87
N ALA A 159 -15.01 -12.32 5.60
CA ALA A 159 -16.33 -11.69 5.63
C ALA A 159 -16.75 -11.01 4.31
N TYR A 160 -15.81 -10.85 3.38
CA TYR A 160 -16.03 -10.13 2.12
C TYR A 160 -15.92 -11.02 0.89
N LYS A 161 -15.79 -12.35 1.05
CA LYS A 161 -15.59 -13.30 -0.04
C LYS A 161 -16.68 -13.24 -1.12
N ASP A 162 -17.92 -13.02 -0.72
CA ASP A 162 -19.09 -12.97 -1.62
C ASP A 162 -19.56 -11.53 -1.88
N ARG A 163 -18.76 -10.53 -1.53
CA ARG A 163 -19.07 -9.12 -1.78
C ARG A 163 -18.51 -8.66 -3.12
N HIS A 164 -19.27 -7.82 -3.80
CA HIS A 164 -18.87 -7.21 -5.06
C HIS A 164 -18.31 -5.80 -4.85
N LEU A 165 -17.39 -5.42 -5.72
CA LEU A 165 -16.80 -4.09 -5.74
C LEU A 165 -17.29 -3.32 -6.97
N ARG A 166 -17.58 -2.04 -6.79
CA ARG A 166 -17.93 -1.14 -7.90
C ARG A 166 -16.79 -1.07 -8.92
N ARG A 167 -17.14 -1.06 -10.21
CA ARG A 167 -16.18 -0.99 -11.32
C ARG A 167 -15.73 0.44 -11.64
N ASP A 168 -16.44 1.45 -11.18
CA ASP A 168 -16.23 2.89 -11.45
C ASP A 168 -15.46 3.60 -10.31
N GLY A 169 -14.62 2.87 -9.60
CA GLY A 169 -13.85 3.38 -8.47
C GLY A 169 -12.69 4.30 -8.86
N SER A 170 -12.26 5.10 -7.90
CA SER A 170 -11.08 5.94 -7.96
C SER A 170 -10.30 5.92 -6.64
N LEU A 171 -9.08 6.46 -6.61
CA LEU A 171 -8.22 6.43 -5.41
C LEU A 171 -8.89 7.12 -4.19
N CYS A 172 -9.74 8.13 -4.41
CA CYS A 172 -10.47 8.78 -3.31
C CYS A 172 -11.50 7.87 -2.62
N ASP A 173 -11.85 6.73 -3.22
CA ASP A 173 -12.81 5.76 -2.69
C ASP A 173 -12.17 4.74 -1.75
N ILE A 174 -10.84 4.62 -1.75
CA ILE A 174 -10.11 3.67 -0.90
C ILE A 174 -10.32 4.00 0.58
N ALA A 175 -10.17 5.27 0.94
CA ALA A 175 -10.34 5.73 2.32
C ALA A 175 -11.77 5.50 2.86
N PRO A 176 -12.86 5.85 2.14
CA PRO A 176 -14.21 5.47 2.54
C PRO A 176 -14.41 3.97 2.70
N THR A 177 -13.82 3.17 1.80
CA THR A 177 -13.91 1.70 1.87
C THR A 177 -13.22 1.16 3.13
N LEU A 178 -12.01 1.66 3.44
CA LEU A 178 -11.30 1.29 4.65
C LEU A 178 -12.09 1.66 5.92
N LEU A 179 -12.69 2.85 5.96
CA LEU A 179 -13.48 3.28 7.10
C LEU A 179 -14.71 2.39 7.30
N GLU A 180 -15.40 2.01 6.21
CA GLU A 180 -16.53 1.08 6.27
C GLU A 180 -16.10 -0.30 6.80
N VAL A 181 -15.00 -0.86 6.27
CA VAL A 181 -14.42 -2.13 6.75
C VAL A 181 -14.05 -2.05 8.23
N ALA A 182 -13.54 -0.90 8.69
CA ALA A 182 -13.19 -0.67 10.09
C ALA A 182 -14.38 -0.33 11.00
N GLY A 183 -15.61 -0.25 10.48
CA GLY A 183 -16.80 0.15 11.22
C GLY A 183 -16.77 1.60 11.70
N ILE A 184 -16.06 2.48 10.98
CA ILE A 184 -15.91 3.90 11.30
C ILE A 184 -16.73 4.72 10.31
N GLU A 185 -17.54 5.63 10.82
CA GLU A 185 -18.36 6.51 9.99
C GLU A 185 -17.51 7.46 9.14
N LYS A 186 -17.82 7.53 7.85
CA LYS A 186 -17.17 8.44 6.90
C LYS A 186 -17.55 9.89 7.19
N PRO A 187 -16.59 10.82 7.33
CA PRO A 187 -16.90 12.22 7.50
C PRO A 187 -17.46 12.84 6.21
N GLU A 188 -18.35 13.83 6.35
CA GLU A 188 -19.02 14.49 5.22
C GLU A 188 -18.03 15.16 4.23
N GLN A 189 -16.92 15.68 4.74
CA GLN A 189 -15.86 16.33 3.94
C GLN A 189 -15.14 15.36 2.99
N MET A 190 -15.28 14.05 3.20
CA MET A 190 -14.67 13.03 2.34
C MET A 190 -15.56 12.80 1.11
N SER A 191 -15.11 13.26 -0.07
CA SER A 191 -15.88 13.22 -1.32
C SER A 191 -16.04 11.82 -1.92
N GLY A 192 -15.09 10.92 -1.67
CA GLY A 192 -15.18 9.54 -2.14
C GLY A 192 -16.29 8.74 -1.47
N ARG A 193 -16.63 7.61 -2.03
CA ARG A 193 -17.64 6.66 -1.52
C ARG A 193 -17.08 5.25 -1.49
N THR A 194 -17.59 4.39 -0.64
CA THR A 194 -17.14 3.00 -0.55
C THR A 194 -17.16 2.29 -1.91
N LEU A 195 -16.18 1.41 -2.11
CA LEU A 195 -16.13 0.50 -3.26
C LEU A 195 -17.00 -0.75 -3.06
N LEU A 196 -17.45 -1.03 -1.85
CA LEU A 196 -18.34 -2.15 -1.57
C LEU A 196 -19.74 -1.88 -2.17
N GLU A 197 -20.24 -2.84 -2.95
CA GLU A 197 -21.64 -2.84 -3.37
C GLU A 197 -22.55 -3.27 -2.20
N LYS A 198 -23.73 -2.65 -2.14
CA LYS A 198 -24.74 -2.96 -1.11
C LYS A 198 -25.42 -4.28 -1.37
#